data_27bc5391c5a08c6e967dbd31a231c4db
#
_entry.id   27bc5391c5a08c6e967dbd31a231c4db
#
_cell.length_a   1.000
_cell.length_b   1.000
_cell.length_c   1.000
_cell.angle_alpha   90.00
_cell.angle_beta   90.00
_cell.angle_gamma   90.00
#
_symmetry.space_group_name_H-M   'P 1'
#
loop_
_entity.id
_entity.type
_entity.pdbx_description
1 polymer ?
#
loop_
_entity_poly.entity_id
_entity_poly.type
_entity_poly.pdbx_seq_one_letter_code
_entity_poly.pdbx_strand_id
1 'polypeptide(L)'
;MLHLGSNPNWKRKAIDECKTLADKYTHTTSSDPLHARLATIPLDAWEEEVPTLDVIIRETLRLSVSTTFLRRNIAKDIQIGDATIRRGDFLAYPSFEANHNPDIYTNPMAFDPDRYGPGREEDRKEAFGYVSWGAGMHLTTTSNADIFNILFP
;
A
#
# COMPACT_ATOMS: atom_id res chain seq x y z
N MET A 1 7.82 9.22 2.65
CA MET A 1 9.18 9.82 2.71
C MET A 1 9.93 9.55 4.01
N LEU A 2 9.32 9.73 5.20
CA LEU A 2 10.00 9.47 6.49
C LEU A 2 10.54 8.04 6.61
N HIS A 3 9.76 7.02 6.29
CA HIS A 3 10.18 5.62 6.39
C HIS A 3 11.39 5.28 5.51
N LEU A 4 11.42 5.75 4.26
CA LEU A 4 12.58 5.55 3.38
C LEU A 4 13.81 6.35 3.83
N GLY A 5 13.60 7.55 4.39
CA GLY A 5 14.69 8.34 4.96
C GLY A 5 15.40 7.61 6.11
N SER A 6 14.66 6.90 6.94
CA SER A 6 15.18 6.13 8.07
C SER A 6 15.68 4.73 7.69
N ASN A 7 15.46 4.28 6.45
CA ASN A 7 15.82 2.94 5.98
C ASN A 7 16.68 2.99 4.70
N PRO A 8 17.99 3.32 4.83
CA PRO A 8 18.87 3.55 3.68
C PRO A 8 19.00 2.35 2.74
N ASN A 9 18.85 1.13 3.24
CA ASN A 9 18.89 -0.08 2.41
C ASN A 9 17.68 -0.15 1.47
N TRP A 10 16.47 0.10 1.98
CA TRP A 10 15.26 0.12 1.16
C TRP A 10 15.26 1.30 0.19
N LYS A 11 15.76 2.46 0.62
CA LYS A 11 15.95 3.61 -0.27
C LYS A 11 16.88 3.27 -1.45
N ARG A 12 17.99 2.58 -1.20
CA ARG A 12 18.92 2.15 -2.26
C ARG A 12 18.28 1.18 -3.22
N LYS A 13 17.60 0.12 -2.71
CA LYS A 13 16.88 -0.85 -3.55
C LYS A 13 15.87 -0.15 -4.47
N ALA A 14 15.07 0.78 -3.94
CA ALA A 14 14.11 1.55 -4.72
C ALA A 14 14.76 2.41 -5.81
N ILE A 15 15.87 3.09 -5.50
CA ILE A 15 16.61 3.89 -6.48
C ILE A 15 17.19 3.02 -7.58
N ASP A 16 17.75 1.88 -7.24
CA ASP A 16 18.37 0.96 -8.20
C ASP A 16 17.30 0.32 -9.12
N GLU A 17 16.13 -0.01 -8.58
CA GLU A 17 14.98 -0.48 -9.37
C GLU A 17 14.49 0.59 -10.36
N CYS A 18 14.30 1.84 -9.90
CA CYS A 18 13.91 2.95 -10.78
C CYS A 18 14.96 3.22 -11.88
N LYS A 19 16.24 3.13 -11.58
CA LYS A 19 17.31 3.29 -12.58
C LYS A 19 17.26 2.16 -13.61
N THR A 20 17.14 0.93 -13.15
CA THR A 20 17.04 -0.25 -14.03
C THR A 20 15.84 -0.11 -14.98
N LEU A 21 14.70 0.32 -14.46
CA LEU A 21 13.51 0.56 -15.27
C LEU A 21 13.74 1.70 -16.27
N ALA A 22 14.33 2.81 -15.83
CA ALA A 22 14.68 3.92 -16.72
C ALA A 22 15.65 3.50 -17.82
N ASP A 23 16.68 2.72 -17.52
CA ASP A 23 17.66 2.26 -18.52
C ASP A 23 17.01 1.30 -19.53
N LYS A 24 16.02 0.52 -19.12
CA LYS A 24 15.26 -0.38 -20.00
C LYS A 24 14.40 0.36 -21.02
N TYR A 25 13.72 1.42 -20.59
CA TYR A 25 12.68 2.09 -21.40
C TYR A 25 13.15 3.39 -22.07
N THR A 26 14.30 3.96 -21.65
CA THR A 26 14.80 5.18 -22.28
C THR A 26 15.87 4.89 -23.30
N HIS A 27 15.54 5.14 -24.57
CA HIS A 27 16.51 5.16 -25.67
C HIS A 27 17.26 6.51 -25.76
N THR A 28 17.03 7.42 -24.84
CA THR A 28 17.63 8.73 -24.78
C THR A 28 19.06 8.66 -24.25
N THR A 29 19.93 9.48 -24.79
CA THR A 29 21.33 9.62 -24.35
C THR A 29 21.38 9.86 -22.85
N SER A 30 22.36 9.28 -22.17
CA SER A 30 22.54 9.34 -20.70
C SER A 30 22.67 10.76 -20.12
N SER A 31 22.57 11.79 -20.96
CA SER A 31 22.63 13.22 -20.57
C SER A 31 21.30 13.81 -20.10
N ASP A 32 20.18 13.15 -20.37
CA ASP A 32 18.89 13.67 -19.94
C ASP A 32 18.67 13.51 -18.43
N PRO A 33 18.08 14.51 -17.77
CA PRO A 33 17.82 14.43 -16.35
C PRO A 33 16.85 13.28 -16.02
N LEU A 34 17.06 12.64 -14.86
CA LEU A 34 16.33 11.44 -14.46
C LEU A 34 14.81 11.58 -14.58
N HIS A 35 14.24 12.73 -14.19
CA HIS A 35 12.80 12.96 -14.26
C HIS A 35 12.25 12.91 -15.69
N ALA A 36 12.99 13.40 -16.69
CA ALA A 36 12.59 13.34 -18.08
C ALA A 36 12.63 11.89 -18.61
N ARG A 37 13.61 11.12 -18.15
CA ARG A 37 13.72 9.69 -18.46
C ARG A 37 12.58 8.90 -17.84
N LEU A 38 12.26 9.15 -16.58
CA LEU A 38 11.15 8.47 -15.88
C LEU A 38 9.78 8.76 -16.51
N ALA A 39 9.57 9.96 -17.04
CA ALA A 39 8.32 10.35 -17.69
C ALA A 39 8.02 9.60 -19.01
N THR A 40 9.02 8.95 -19.62
CA THR A 40 8.84 8.17 -20.85
C THR A 40 8.50 6.70 -20.61
N ILE A 41 8.54 6.23 -19.37
CA ILE A 41 8.25 4.85 -19.01
C ILE A 41 6.73 4.59 -19.13
N PRO A 42 6.31 3.52 -19.83
CA PRO A 42 4.90 3.15 -19.94
C PRO A 42 4.27 2.87 -18.56
N LEU A 43 2.98 3.17 -18.44
CA LEU A 43 2.24 2.95 -17.20
C LEU A 43 2.29 1.48 -16.73
N ASP A 44 2.09 0.55 -17.66
CA ASP A 44 2.12 -0.89 -17.38
C ASP A 44 3.46 -1.34 -16.76
N ALA A 45 4.58 -0.71 -17.17
CA ALA A 45 5.89 -1.00 -16.59
C ALA A 45 6.00 -0.52 -15.13
N TRP A 46 5.35 0.59 -14.78
CA TRP A 46 5.25 1.06 -13.40
C TRP A 46 4.34 0.18 -12.52
N GLU A 47 3.42 -0.55 -13.11
CA GLU A 47 2.51 -1.44 -12.39
C GLU A 47 3.09 -2.85 -12.21
N GLU A 48 3.83 -3.36 -13.19
CA GLU A 48 4.23 -4.76 -13.22
C GLU A 48 5.72 -5.00 -12.93
N GLU A 49 6.59 -4.00 -13.15
CA GLU A 49 8.05 -4.21 -13.13
C GLU A 49 8.77 -3.55 -11.94
N VAL A 50 8.04 -3.07 -10.94
CA VAL A 50 8.61 -2.40 -9.76
C VAL A 50 8.22 -3.07 -8.43
N PRO A 51 8.51 -4.34 -8.24
CA PRO A 51 8.10 -5.09 -7.05
C PRO A 51 8.68 -4.52 -5.75
N THR A 52 9.86 -3.91 -5.78
CA THR A 52 10.46 -3.26 -4.60
C THR A 52 9.68 -2.02 -4.20
N LEU A 53 9.30 -1.19 -5.17
CA LEU A 53 8.46 -0.01 -4.90
C LEU A 53 7.07 -0.42 -4.41
N ASP A 54 6.46 -1.47 -4.99
CA ASP A 54 5.16 -1.96 -4.55
C ASP A 54 5.16 -2.31 -3.06
N VAL A 55 6.09 -3.15 -2.61
CA VAL A 55 6.14 -3.55 -1.19
C VAL A 55 6.50 -2.37 -0.25
N ILE A 56 7.30 -1.41 -0.71
CA ILE A 56 7.61 -0.18 0.04
C ILE A 56 6.34 0.67 0.20
N ILE A 57 5.57 0.85 -0.87
CA ILE A 57 4.31 1.60 -0.87
C ILE A 57 3.30 0.92 0.06
N ARG A 58 3.11 -0.39 -0.09
CA ARG A 58 2.22 -1.19 0.74
C ARG A 58 2.55 -1.04 2.23
N GLU A 59 3.82 -1.16 2.60
CA GLU A 59 4.25 -1.03 3.99
C GLU A 59 4.10 0.40 4.52
N THR A 60 4.38 1.40 3.68
CA THR A 60 4.18 2.80 4.04
C THR A 60 2.70 3.09 4.32
N LEU A 61 1.81 2.59 3.46
CA LEU A 61 0.37 2.75 3.63
C LEU A 61 -0.15 2.01 4.86
N ARG A 62 0.30 0.77 5.09
CA ARG A 62 -0.05 0.02 6.29
C ARG A 62 0.25 0.80 7.57
N LEU A 63 1.43 1.40 7.65
CA LEU A 63 1.87 2.15 8.82
C LEU A 63 1.25 3.54 8.93
N SER A 64 0.89 4.17 7.81
CA SER A 64 0.48 5.58 7.78
C SER A 64 -1.02 5.78 7.70
N VAL A 65 -1.77 4.82 7.16
CA VAL A 65 -3.22 4.93 7.01
C VAL A 65 -3.91 4.62 8.32
N SER A 66 -4.50 5.66 8.90
CA SER A 66 -5.27 5.58 10.16
C SER A 66 -6.74 5.99 9.97
N THR A 67 -7.28 5.75 8.79
CA THR A 67 -8.66 6.12 8.46
C THR A 67 -9.65 5.25 9.22
N THR A 68 -10.69 5.88 9.76
CA THR A 68 -11.86 5.16 10.29
C THR A 68 -12.94 5.15 9.23
N PHE A 69 -13.25 3.96 8.73
CA PHE A 69 -14.35 3.78 7.79
C PHE A 69 -15.68 3.77 8.53
N LEU A 70 -16.54 4.73 8.22
CA LEU A 70 -17.86 4.84 8.83
C LEU A 70 -18.91 4.31 7.84
N ARG A 71 -19.78 3.43 8.33
CA ARG A 71 -20.92 2.88 7.58
C ARG A 71 -22.19 2.98 8.40
N ARG A 72 -23.30 3.28 7.75
CA ARG A 72 -24.62 3.27 8.37
C ARG A 72 -25.38 2.02 7.95
N ASN A 73 -25.92 1.28 8.90
CA ASN A 73 -26.82 0.18 8.60
C ASN A 73 -28.17 0.71 8.12
N ILE A 74 -28.45 0.64 6.84
CA ILE A 74 -29.70 1.07 6.23
C ILE A 74 -30.67 -0.09 5.98
N ALA A 75 -30.22 -1.34 6.18
CA ALA A 75 -30.98 -2.56 5.99
C ALA A 75 -31.67 -3.02 7.29
N LYS A 76 -31.90 -4.30 7.42
CA LYS A 76 -32.38 -4.92 8.67
C LYS A 76 -31.28 -5.01 9.72
N ASP A 77 -31.68 -5.32 10.96
CA ASP A 77 -30.73 -5.58 12.04
C ASP A 77 -29.75 -6.70 11.66
N ILE A 78 -28.47 -6.51 12.00
CA ILE A 78 -27.37 -7.41 11.68
C ILE A 78 -26.72 -7.85 12.99
N GLN A 79 -26.47 -9.15 13.14
CA GLN A 79 -25.71 -9.68 14.25
C GLN A 79 -24.23 -9.78 13.87
N ILE A 80 -23.34 -9.18 14.68
CA ILE A 80 -21.87 -9.28 14.53
C ILE A 80 -21.31 -9.72 15.88
N GLY A 81 -20.87 -10.97 15.97
CA GLY A 81 -20.51 -11.57 17.26
C GLY A 81 -21.68 -11.46 18.26
N ASP A 82 -21.43 -10.87 19.43
CA ASP A 82 -22.43 -10.68 20.47
C ASP A 82 -23.21 -9.36 20.34
N ALA A 83 -22.86 -8.51 19.36
CA ALA A 83 -23.49 -7.20 19.17
C ALA A 83 -24.57 -7.24 18.08
N THR A 84 -25.72 -6.63 18.37
CA THR A 84 -26.78 -6.39 17.38
C THR A 84 -26.67 -4.98 16.85
N ILE A 85 -26.40 -4.84 15.55
CA ILE A 85 -26.37 -3.56 14.85
C ILE A 85 -27.75 -3.30 14.27
N ARG A 86 -28.48 -2.36 14.84
CA ARG A 86 -29.84 -2.05 14.44
C ARG A 86 -29.88 -1.23 13.16
N ARG A 87 -31.01 -1.25 12.50
CA ARG A 87 -31.25 -0.35 11.38
C ARG A 87 -31.10 1.12 11.82
N GLY A 88 -30.25 1.85 11.16
CA GLY A 88 -29.95 3.26 11.47
C GLY A 88 -28.67 3.46 12.26
N ASP A 89 -28.13 2.41 12.89
CA ASP A 89 -26.88 2.48 13.63
C ASP A 89 -25.69 2.72 12.72
N PHE A 90 -24.64 3.32 13.29
CA PHE A 90 -23.36 3.52 12.62
C PHE A 90 -22.36 2.46 13.09
N LEU A 91 -21.60 1.93 12.13
CA LEU A 91 -20.43 1.09 12.38
C LEU A 91 -19.18 1.89 12.03
N ALA A 92 -18.22 1.90 12.94
CA ALA A 92 -16.91 2.46 12.71
C ALA A 92 -15.89 1.33 12.64
N TYR A 93 -15.11 1.29 11.57
CA TYR A 93 -14.02 0.34 11.38
C TYR A 93 -12.69 1.08 11.29
N PRO A 94 -11.86 1.04 12.33
CA PRO A 94 -10.56 1.69 12.33
C PRO A 94 -9.54 0.85 11.57
N SER A 95 -9.06 1.33 10.41
CA SER A 95 -8.07 0.63 9.59
C SER A 95 -6.73 0.46 10.31
N PHE A 96 -6.41 1.36 11.23
CA PHE A 96 -5.19 1.28 12.02
C PHE A 96 -5.10 -0.04 12.79
N GLU A 97 -6.16 -0.46 13.46
CA GLU A 97 -6.16 -1.70 14.26
C GLU A 97 -5.93 -2.94 13.40
N ALA A 98 -6.57 -3.01 12.22
CA ALA A 98 -6.36 -4.13 11.30
C ALA A 98 -4.93 -4.15 10.75
N ASN A 99 -4.44 -2.99 10.30
CA ASN A 99 -3.11 -2.86 9.72
C ASN A 99 -1.97 -3.06 10.75
N HIS A 100 -2.26 -2.96 12.05
CA HIS A 100 -1.28 -3.10 13.13
C HIS A 100 -1.57 -4.29 14.06
N ASN A 101 -2.43 -5.22 13.63
CA ASN A 101 -2.78 -6.39 14.42
C ASN A 101 -1.54 -7.31 14.61
N PRO A 102 -1.09 -7.55 15.86
CA PRO A 102 0.08 -8.39 16.12
C PRO A 102 -0.14 -9.87 15.83
N ASP A 103 -1.39 -10.34 15.73
CA ASP A 103 -1.71 -11.70 15.33
C ASP A 103 -1.45 -11.93 13.83
N ILE A 104 -1.49 -10.86 13.04
CA ILE A 104 -1.24 -10.87 11.60
C ILE A 104 0.22 -10.48 11.30
N TYR A 105 0.66 -9.36 11.87
CA TYR A 105 1.93 -8.72 11.54
C TYR A 105 2.97 -8.90 12.65
N THR A 106 4.09 -9.48 12.32
CA THR A 106 5.25 -9.55 13.23
C THR A 106 5.85 -8.16 13.39
N ASN A 107 6.03 -7.70 14.64
CA ASN A 107 6.47 -6.33 14.93
C ASN A 107 5.69 -5.27 14.14
N PRO A 108 4.38 -5.13 14.37
CA PRO A 108 3.48 -4.37 13.50
C PRO A 108 3.84 -2.89 13.34
N MET A 109 4.57 -2.31 14.28
CA MET A 109 5.00 -0.90 14.21
C MET A 109 6.33 -0.70 13.46
N ALA A 110 7.04 -1.78 13.11
CA ALA A 110 8.29 -1.70 12.37
C ALA A 110 8.03 -1.57 10.86
N PHE A 111 8.81 -0.71 10.20
CA PHE A 111 8.84 -0.64 8.74
C PHE A 111 9.63 -1.82 8.17
N ASP A 112 8.95 -2.79 7.63
CA ASP A 112 9.52 -4.04 7.14
C ASP A 112 8.80 -4.52 5.86
N PRO A 113 9.19 -4.03 4.68
CA PRO A 113 8.60 -4.45 3.41
C PRO A 113 8.82 -5.94 3.08
N ASP A 114 9.78 -6.63 3.69
CA ASP A 114 10.01 -8.06 3.48
C ASP A 114 8.85 -8.94 4.02
N ARG A 115 7.92 -8.37 4.80
CA ARG A 115 6.73 -9.08 5.30
C ARG A 115 5.79 -9.56 4.20
N TYR A 116 5.84 -8.96 3.02
CA TYR A 116 5.03 -9.34 1.86
C TYR A 116 5.72 -10.39 0.97
N GLY A 117 6.98 -10.70 1.27
CA GLY A 117 7.79 -11.64 0.50
C GLY A 117 7.40 -13.11 0.73
N PRO A 118 7.92 -14.01 -0.14
CA PRO A 118 7.65 -15.44 -0.07
C PRO A 118 7.98 -16.04 1.31
N GLY A 119 7.05 -16.83 1.83
CA GLY A 119 7.17 -17.51 3.12
C GLY A 119 6.81 -16.65 4.34
N ARG A 120 6.48 -15.38 4.14
CA ARG A 120 5.89 -14.52 5.19
C ARG A 120 4.47 -14.14 4.86
N GLU A 121 4.23 -13.49 3.73
CA GLU A 121 2.90 -13.10 3.19
C GLU A 121 1.90 -12.71 4.28
N GLU A 122 2.36 -11.86 5.22
CA GLU A 122 1.65 -11.58 6.48
C GLU A 122 0.27 -10.95 6.23
N ASP A 123 0.12 -10.16 5.17
CA ASP A 123 -1.13 -9.55 4.74
C ASP A 123 -2.19 -10.55 4.26
N ARG A 124 -1.78 -11.78 3.96
CA ARG A 124 -2.65 -12.85 3.44
C ARG A 124 -3.03 -13.89 4.49
N LYS A 125 -2.49 -13.79 5.72
CA LYS A 125 -2.80 -14.72 6.81
C LYS A 125 -4.28 -14.73 7.16
N GLU A 126 -4.90 -13.57 7.10
CA GLU A 126 -6.32 -13.39 7.41
C GLU A 126 -7.03 -12.60 6.31
N ALA A 127 -8.30 -12.93 6.08
CA ALA A 127 -9.15 -12.13 5.21
C ALA A 127 -9.24 -10.70 5.75
N PHE A 128 -9.00 -9.73 4.86
CA PHE A 128 -8.97 -8.30 5.22
C PHE A 128 -7.86 -7.92 6.21
N GLY A 129 -6.78 -8.70 6.30
CA GLY A 129 -5.61 -8.35 7.09
C GLY A 129 -4.94 -7.04 6.66
N TYR A 130 -5.02 -6.70 5.37
CA TYR A 130 -4.55 -5.43 4.81
C TYR A 130 -5.72 -4.62 4.23
N VAL A 131 -5.98 -3.45 4.80
CA VAL A 131 -7.15 -2.62 4.45
C VAL A 131 -6.81 -1.16 4.14
N SER A 132 -5.58 -0.88 3.72
CA SER A 132 -5.13 0.49 3.46
C SER A 132 -5.92 1.19 2.36
N TRP A 133 -6.46 0.45 1.38
CA TRP A 133 -7.33 0.95 0.31
C TRP A 133 -8.82 0.69 0.54
N GLY A 134 -9.19 0.25 1.73
CA GLY A 134 -10.53 -0.26 2.02
C GLY A 134 -10.65 -1.75 1.70
N ALA A 135 -11.88 -2.25 1.80
CA ALA A 135 -12.22 -3.64 1.51
C ALA A 135 -13.66 -3.77 1.04
N GLY A 136 -13.97 -4.82 0.27
CA GLY A 136 -15.32 -5.13 -0.23
C GLY A 136 -15.64 -4.46 -1.57
N MET A 137 -16.94 -4.29 -1.87
CA MET A 137 -17.42 -3.78 -3.18
C MET A 137 -16.97 -2.36 -3.53
N HIS A 138 -16.53 -1.57 -2.58
CA HIS A 138 -16.07 -0.20 -2.77
C HIS A 138 -14.56 -0.07 -2.51
N LEU A 139 -13.81 -1.10 -2.89
CA LEU A 139 -12.36 -1.04 -2.89
C LEU A 139 -11.91 0.10 -3.81
N THR A 140 -11.12 1.02 -3.31
CA THR A 140 -10.47 2.01 -4.15
C THR A 140 -9.32 1.33 -4.86
N THR A 141 -9.53 1.01 -6.13
CA THR A 141 -8.45 0.52 -6.99
C THR A 141 -7.63 1.74 -7.42
N THR A 142 -6.62 2.06 -6.66
CA THR A 142 -5.65 3.09 -7.05
C THR A 142 -4.45 2.35 -7.62
N SER A 143 -4.07 2.65 -8.85
CA SER A 143 -2.88 2.06 -9.45
C SER A 143 -1.61 2.59 -8.75
N ASN A 144 -0.51 1.85 -8.82
CA ASN A 144 0.79 2.31 -8.31
C ASN A 144 1.20 3.65 -8.94
N ALA A 145 0.75 3.93 -10.17
CA ALA A 145 0.99 5.18 -10.87
C ALA A 145 0.24 6.37 -10.25
N ASP A 146 -0.98 6.19 -9.76
CA ASP A 146 -1.71 7.25 -9.05
C ASP A 146 -1.00 7.60 -7.75
N ILE A 147 -0.43 6.59 -7.06
CA ILE A 147 0.36 6.80 -5.84
C ILE A 147 1.65 7.53 -6.17
N PHE A 148 2.31 7.17 -7.26
CA PHE A 148 3.53 7.84 -7.71
C PHE A 148 3.28 9.34 -7.97
N ASN A 149 2.19 9.69 -8.65
CA ASN A 149 1.80 11.07 -8.91
C ASN A 149 1.46 11.85 -7.63
N ILE A 150 0.95 11.18 -6.58
CA ILE A 150 0.67 11.80 -5.28
C ILE A 150 1.96 12.04 -4.48
N LEU A 151 2.94 11.15 -4.61
CA LEU A 151 4.19 11.22 -3.85
C LEU A 151 5.26 12.08 -4.50
N PHE A 152 5.17 12.32 -5.80
CA PHE A 152 6.14 13.08 -6.61
C PHE A 152 5.40 14.05 -7.56
N PRO A 153 4.73 15.08 -7.01
CA PRO A 153 4.02 16.08 -7.81
C PRO A 153 4.98 16.93 -8.67
#